data_1e65d828473f1b7319671857690ca693
#
_entry.id   1e65d828473f1b7319671857690ca693
#
_cell.length_a   1.000
_cell.length_b   1.000
_cell.length_c   1.000
_cell.angle_alpha   90.00
_cell.angle_beta   90.00
_cell.angle_gamma   90.00
#
_symmetry.space_group_name_H-M   'P 1'
#
loop_
_entity.id
_entity.type
_entity.pdbx_description
1 polymer ?
#
loop_
_entity_poly.entity_id
_entity_poly.type
_entity_poly.pdbx_seq_one_letter_code
_entity_poly.pdbx_strand_id
1 'polypeptide(L)' 'MITGMDIEELDRAETELNALLRKCEAVLQGGTLSVSRTTLMTNRVAALKTAVELVRRQKIGYDGPTT' A
#
# COMPACT_ATOMS: atom_id res chain seq x y z
N MET A 1 -22.23 -9.73 -7.71
CA MET A 1 -21.58 -9.51 -7.64
C MET A 1 -20.65 -9.73 -6.99
N ILE A 2 -19.99 -9.86 -6.88
CA ILE A 2 -19.14 -10.06 -6.30
C ILE A 2 -18.59 -9.45 -5.80
N THR A 3 -18.22 -9.40 -5.20
CA THR A 3 -17.85 -8.72 -4.55
C THR A 3 -16.65 -8.85 -4.07
N GLY A 4 -15.99 -9.45 -3.72
CA GLY A 4 -14.68 -9.51 -3.18
C GLY A 4 -13.64 -9.58 -4.22
N MET A 5 -12.45 -9.30 -3.89
CA MET A 5 -11.33 -9.52 -4.76
C MET A 5 -10.83 -10.92 -4.55
N ASP A 6 -10.36 -11.56 -5.60
CA ASP A 6 -9.74 -12.85 -5.43
C ASP A 6 -8.30 -12.68 -4.97
N ILE A 7 -7.66 -13.78 -4.66
CA ILE A 7 -6.31 -13.73 -4.08
C ILE A 7 -5.30 -13.18 -5.07
N GLU A 8 -5.49 -13.42 -6.34
CA GLU A 8 -4.57 -12.90 -7.34
C GLU A 8 -4.64 -11.39 -7.45
N GLU A 9 -5.84 -10.85 -7.33
CA GLU A 9 -6.00 -9.40 -7.34
C GLU A 9 -5.38 -8.78 -6.11
N LEU A 10 -5.51 -9.43 -4.96
CA LEU A 10 -4.90 -8.95 -3.74
C LEU A 10 -3.39 -8.97 -3.83
N ASP A 11 -2.82 -10.04 -4.41
CA ASP A 11 -1.38 -10.11 -4.62
C ASP A 11 -0.89 -9.00 -5.53
N ARG A 12 -1.61 -8.75 -6.60
CA ARG A 12 -1.23 -7.70 -7.54
C ARG A 12 -1.30 -6.34 -6.88
N ALA A 13 -2.36 -6.11 -6.11
CA ALA A 13 -2.52 -4.85 -5.40
C ALA A 13 -1.37 -4.63 -4.42
N GLU A 14 -0.99 -5.67 -3.70
CA GLU A 14 0.11 -5.56 -2.77
C GLU A 14 1.41 -5.19 -3.47
N THR A 15 1.68 -5.84 -4.60
CA THR A 15 2.88 -5.56 -5.38
C THR A 15 2.90 -4.12 -5.86
N GLU A 16 1.79 -3.64 -6.39
CA GLU A 16 1.71 -2.28 -6.90
C GLU A 16 1.81 -1.25 -5.79
N LEU A 17 1.16 -1.52 -4.68
CA LEU A 17 1.21 -0.60 -3.54
C LEU A 17 2.62 -0.51 -2.98
N ASN A 18 3.32 -1.64 -2.90
CA ASN A 18 4.70 -1.64 -2.42
C ASN A 18 5.62 -0.89 -3.38
N ALA A 19 5.38 -1.01 -4.68
CA ALA A 19 6.19 -0.29 -5.67
C ALA A 19 5.99 1.22 -5.51
N LEU A 20 4.74 1.66 -5.34
CA LEU A 20 4.46 3.07 -5.12
C LEU A 20 5.06 3.56 -3.82
N LEU A 21 4.98 2.75 -2.78
CA LEU A 21 5.54 3.11 -1.49
C LEU A 21 7.03 3.35 -1.60
N ARG A 22 7.74 2.46 -2.28
CA ARG A 22 9.18 2.61 -2.47
C ARG A 22 9.52 3.87 -3.23
N LYS A 23 8.74 4.20 -4.25
CA LYS A 23 8.96 5.40 -5.03
C LYS A 23 8.78 6.65 -4.18
N CYS A 24 7.73 6.68 -3.37
CA CYS A 24 7.48 7.82 -2.50
C CYS A 24 8.57 7.96 -1.46
N GLU A 25 9.03 6.84 -0.89
CA GLU A 25 10.09 6.88 0.09
C GLU A 25 11.40 7.37 -0.53
N ALA A 26 11.69 6.95 -1.76
CA ALA A 26 12.89 7.38 -2.45
C ALA A 26 12.85 8.90 -2.68
N VAL A 27 11.70 9.43 -3.04
CA VAL A 27 11.56 10.87 -3.25
C VAL A 27 11.80 11.61 -1.94
N LEU A 28 11.28 11.10 -0.84
CA LEU A 28 11.51 11.72 0.47
C LEU A 28 12.98 11.71 0.84
N GLN A 29 13.66 10.59 0.56
CA GLN A 29 15.06 10.47 0.89
C GLN A 29 15.94 11.36 0.04
N GLY A 30 15.46 11.78 -1.11
CA GLY A 30 16.21 12.68 -1.99
C GLY A 30 16.45 14.05 -1.37
N GLY A 31 15.57 14.47 -0.47
CA GLY A 31 15.84 15.68 0.30
C GLY A 31 15.72 17.00 -0.44
N THR A 32 15.12 16.99 -1.63
CA THR A 32 15.05 18.21 -2.41
C THR A 32 13.64 18.79 -2.46
N LEU A 33 12.76 18.27 -1.65
CA LEU A 33 11.36 18.70 -1.71
C LEU A 33 11.13 19.94 -0.84
N SER A 34 10.17 20.74 -1.25
CA SER A 34 9.72 21.83 -0.42
C SER A 34 9.00 21.25 0.80
N VAL A 35 8.75 22.10 1.79
CA VAL A 35 8.06 21.66 3.01
C VAL A 35 6.67 21.11 2.65
N SER A 36 5.96 21.79 1.78
CA SER A 36 4.62 21.33 1.39
C SER A 36 4.66 19.98 0.72
N ARG A 37 5.62 19.77 -0.15
CA ARG A 37 5.73 18.50 -0.84
C ARG A 37 6.18 17.40 0.08
N THR A 38 7.06 17.72 1.01
CA THR A 38 7.50 16.74 2.01
C THR A 38 6.31 16.26 2.83
N THR A 39 5.45 17.19 3.27
CA THR A 39 4.27 16.83 4.02
C THR A 39 3.35 15.94 3.20
N LEU A 40 3.13 16.31 1.95
CA LEU A 40 2.27 15.53 1.07
C LEU A 40 2.79 14.11 0.88
N MET A 41 4.08 13.98 0.63
CA MET A 41 4.70 12.68 0.43
C MET A 41 4.69 11.85 1.70
N THR A 42 4.92 12.47 2.84
CA THR A 42 4.87 11.77 4.11
C THR A 42 3.48 11.20 4.34
N ASN A 43 2.45 11.98 4.02
CA ASN A 43 1.08 11.51 4.17
C ASN A 43 0.78 10.36 3.20
N ARG A 44 1.31 10.43 2.00
CA ARG A 44 1.13 9.35 1.03
C ARG A 44 1.81 8.07 1.48
N VAL A 45 3.02 8.19 2.01
CA VAL A 45 3.74 7.03 2.51
C VAL A 45 2.93 6.37 3.62
N ALA A 46 2.39 7.16 4.54
CA ALA A 46 1.59 6.61 5.62
C ALA A 46 0.35 5.90 5.09
N ALA A 47 -0.32 6.52 4.12
CA ALA A 47 -1.52 5.93 3.55
C ALA A 47 -1.20 4.64 2.81
N LEU A 48 -0.09 4.61 2.08
CA LEU A 48 0.30 3.42 1.34
C LEU A 48 0.67 2.28 2.30
N LYS A 49 1.35 2.59 3.39
CA LYS A 49 1.66 1.58 4.39
C LYS A 49 0.39 0.97 4.97
N THR A 50 -0.59 1.81 5.25
CA THR A 50 -1.86 1.34 5.76
C THR A 50 -2.57 0.47 4.72
N ALA A 51 -2.54 0.89 3.47
CA ALA A 51 -3.16 0.13 2.40
C ALA A 51 -2.52 -1.24 2.23
N VAL A 52 -1.19 -1.30 2.28
CA VAL A 52 -0.48 -2.57 2.18
C VAL A 52 -0.87 -3.49 3.34
N GLU A 53 -0.95 -2.92 4.52
CA GLU A 53 -1.32 -3.69 5.69
C GLU A 53 -2.73 -4.26 5.55
N LEU A 54 -3.66 -3.47 5.06
CA LEU A 54 -5.03 -3.92 4.86
C LEU A 54 -5.12 -5.04 3.84
N VAL A 55 -4.35 -4.92 2.75
CA VAL A 55 -4.32 -5.96 1.74
C VAL A 55 -3.77 -7.26 2.33
N ARG A 56 -2.69 -7.16 3.09
CA ARG A 56 -2.10 -8.34 3.72
C ARG A 56 -3.06 -9.02 4.66
N ARG A 57 -3.79 -8.25 5.45
CA ARG A 57 -4.77 -8.81 6.36
C ARG A 57 -5.88 -9.50 5.61
N GLN A 58 -6.28 -8.90 4.49
CA GLN A 58 -7.32 -9.49 3.68
C GLN A 58 -6.86 -10.82 3.10
N LYS A 59 -5.61 -10.90 2.67
CA LYS A 59 -5.07 -12.15 2.14
C LYS A 59 -5.04 -13.24 3.20
N ILE A 60 -4.61 -12.89 4.40
CA ILE A 60 -4.58 -13.85 5.50
C ILE A 60 -5.99 -14.32 5.82
N GLY A 61 -6.93 -13.42 5.87
CA GLY A 61 -8.31 -13.77 6.13
C GLY A 61 -8.89 -14.63 5.02
N TYR A 62 -8.43 -14.41 3.81
CA TYR A 62 -8.90 -15.17 2.66
C TYR A 62 -8.50 -16.62 2.79
N ASP A 63 -7.28 -16.85 3.24
CA ASP A 63 -6.83 -18.18 3.40
C ASP A 63 -7.37 -18.81 4.62
N GLY A 64 -7.86 -18.06 5.47
CA GLY A 64 -8.31 -18.52 6.71
C GLY A 64 -9.55 -19.24 6.54
N PRO A 65 -9.79 -20.11 7.21
CA PRO A 65 -10.81 -20.86 7.06
C PRO A 65 -11.91 -20.26 7.49
N THR A 66 -12.17 -19.88 7.61
CA THR A 66 -13.07 -19.39 7.83
C THR A 66 -13.64 -19.50 8.70
N THR A 67 -13.68 -19.92 9.15
CA THR A 67 -14.21 -19.97 10.06
C THR A 67 -14.98 -19.72 10.13
#